data_cabf575ed8430f444e7b1f7390bf55b8
#
_entry.id   cabf575ed8430f444e7b1f7390bf55b8
#
_cell.length_a   1.000
_cell.length_b   1.000
_cell.length_c   1.000
_cell.angle_alpha   90.00
_cell.angle_beta   90.00
_cell.angle_gamma   90.00
#
_symmetry.space_group_name_H-M   'P 1'
#
loop_
_entity.id
_entity.type
_entity.pdbx_description
1 polymer ?
#
loop_
_entity_poly.entity_id
_entity_poly.type
_entity_poly.pdbx_seq_one_letter_code
_entity_poly.pdbx_strand_id
1 'polypeptide(L)' 'MDQIKIGKFIAECRKKNNLTQMQLAEKLNITYRAISKWENGVSHS' A
#
# COMPACT_ATOMS: atom_id res chain seq x y z
N MET A 1 -0.53 -15.93 1.62
CA MET A 1 -0.42 -14.72 2.34
C MET A 1 -1.67 -13.93 2.22
N ASP A 2 -2.06 -13.26 3.24
CA ASP A 2 -3.34 -12.55 3.27
C ASP A 2 -3.16 -11.15 2.70
N GLN A 3 -3.84 -10.85 1.62
CA GLN A 3 -3.71 -9.55 0.98
C GLN A 3 -4.18 -8.43 1.88
N ILE A 4 -5.15 -8.69 2.71
CA ILE A 4 -5.64 -7.67 3.62
C ILE A 4 -4.56 -7.31 4.64
N LYS A 5 -3.85 -8.29 5.13
CA LYS A 5 -2.77 -8.03 6.07
C LYS A 5 -1.62 -7.28 5.41
N ILE A 6 -1.32 -7.63 4.17
CA ILE A 6 -0.27 -6.93 3.44
C ILE A 6 -0.65 -5.47 3.27
N GLY A 7 -1.91 -5.22 2.92
CA GLY A 7 -2.36 -3.85 2.74
C GLY A 7 -2.26 -3.05 4.02
N LYS A 8 -2.65 -3.66 5.13
CA LYS A 8 -2.55 -2.97 6.42
C LYS A 8 -1.11 -2.68 6.78
N PHE A 9 -0.23 -3.64 6.55
CA PHE A 9 1.17 -3.47 6.85
C PHE A 9 1.77 -2.31 6.04
N ILE A 10 1.41 -2.26 4.76
CA ILE A 10 1.91 -1.21 3.89
C ILE A 10 1.40 0.15 4.34
N ALA A 11 0.12 0.22 4.69
CA ALA A 11 -0.46 1.48 5.14
C ALA A 11 0.20 1.95 6.42
N GLU A 12 0.49 1.05 7.33
CA GLU A 12 1.15 1.40 8.57
C GLU A 12 2.56 1.90 8.34
N CYS A 13 3.28 1.21 7.47
CA CYS A 13 4.63 1.63 7.15
C CYS A 13 4.63 3.02 6.52
N ARG A 14 3.67 3.26 5.64
CA ARG A 14 3.56 4.55 4.99
C ARG A 14 3.30 5.66 6.00
N LYS A 15 2.33 5.43 6.87
CA LYS A 15 1.97 6.44 7.86
C LYS A 15 3.10 6.68 8.85
N LYS A 16 3.78 5.62 9.21
CA LYS A 16 4.87 5.72 10.15
C LYS A 16 5.99 6.60 9.61
N ASN A 17 6.17 6.59 8.31
CA ASN A 17 7.21 7.37 7.67
C ASN A 17 6.68 8.66 7.06
N ASN A 18 5.42 8.98 7.32
CA ASN A 18 4.80 10.20 6.80
C ASN A 18 4.86 10.28 5.29
N LEU A 19 4.57 9.18 4.65
CA LEU A 19 4.62 9.12 3.19
C LEU A 19 3.21 9.06 2.62
N THR A 20 3.03 9.64 1.45
CA THR A 20 1.80 9.45 0.70
C THR A 20 1.92 8.14 -0.06
N GLN A 21 0.79 7.70 -0.61
CA GLN A 21 0.80 6.48 -1.42
C GLN A 21 1.76 6.61 -2.59
N MET A 22 1.78 7.78 -3.22
CA MET A 22 2.68 8.01 -4.34
C MET A 22 4.14 7.96 -3.90
N GLN A 23 4.43 8.56 -2.76
CA GLN A 23 5.80 8.55 -2.26
C GLN A 23 6.28 7.16 -1.95
N LEU A 24 5.41 6.36 -1.32
CA LEU A 24 5.78 5.00 -1.02
C LEU A 24 5.98 4.19 -2.30
N ALA A 25 5.12 4.39 -3.28
CA ALA A 25 5.24 3.68 -4.54
C ALA A 25 6.59 3.97 -5.19
N GLU A 26 7.02 5.22 -5.14
CA GLU A 26 8.31 5.59 -5.70
C GLU A 26 9.45 4.91 -4.96
N LYS A 27 9.34 4.86 -3.64
CA LYS A 27 10.40 4.23 -2.86
C LYS A 27 10.52 2.75 -3.17
N LEU A 28 9.40 2.10 -3.39
CA LEU A 28 9.40 0.68 -3.69
C LEU A 28 9.56 0.39 -5.17
N ASN A 29 9.61 1.45 -5.97
CA ASN A 29 9.77 1.31 -7.42
C ASN A 29 8.61 0.54 -8.02
N ILE A 30 7.41 0.83 -7.57
CA ILE A 30 6.21 0.22 -8.11
C ILE A 30 5.21 1.32 -8.38
N THR A 31 4.08 0.97 -8.96
CA THR A 31 3.11 1.99 -9.33
C THR A 31 2.26 2.37 -8.13
N TYR A 32 1.76 3.58 -8.16
CA TYR A 32 0.83 4.06 -7.17
C TYR A 32 -0.41 3.19 -7.13
N ARG A 33 -0.82 2.67 -8.27
CA ARG A 33 -2.01 1.82 -8.33
C ARG A 33 -1.83 0.55 -7.51
N ALA A 34 -0.64 0.00 -7.50
CA ALA A 34 -0.37 -1.19 -6.72
C ALA A 34 -0.56 -0.91 -5.24
N ILE A 35 -0.04 0.22 -4.77
CA ILE A 35 -0.18 0.61 -3.38
C ILE A 35 -1.65 0.79 -3.03
N SER A 36 -2.37 1.52 -3.86
CA SER A 36 -3.78 1.80 -3.62
C SER A 36 -4.59 0.51 -3.57
N LYS A 37 -4.29 -0.40 -4.48
CA LYS A 37 -4.99 -1.67 -4.52
C LYS A 37 -4.75 -2.48 -3.25
N TRP A 38 -3.50 -2.50 -2.80
CA TRP A 38 -3.17 -3.27 -1.61
C TRP A 38 -3.82 -2.67 -0.36
N GLU A 39 -3.79 -1.35 -0.25
CA GLU A 39 -4.35 -0.71 0.93
C GLU A 39 -5.88 -0.83 0.97
N ASN A 40 -6.51 -0.91 -0.19
CA ASN A 40 -7.96 -1.04 -0.23
C ASN A 40 -8.44 -2.48 -0.09
N GLY A 41 -7.54 -3.41 -0.04
CA GLY A 41 -7.95 -4.76 0.20
C GLY A 41 -8.38 -5.39 -1.03
N VAL A 42 -8.20 -5.17 -1.92
CA VAL A 42 -8.50 -5.79 -3.00
C VAL A 42 -9.67 -6.39 -3.30
N SER A 43 -10.08 -6.52 -3.77
CA SER A 43 -11.05 -7.13 -4.19
C SER A 43 -12.20 -7.15 -3.84
N HIS A 44 -12.86 -7.16 -4.01
CA HIS A 44 -14.01 -7.28 -3.65
C HIS A 44 -14.74 -7.21 -4.73
N SER A 45 -15.39 -7.51 -4.95
CA SER A 45 -16.17 -7.58 -5.88
C SER A 45 -17.00 -7.04 -6.07
#